data_2d425945b994e5e0edeb2366b4fe4fe6
#
_entry.id   2d425945b994e5e0edeb2366b4fe4fe6
#
_cell.length_a   1.000
_cell.length_b   1.000
_cell.length_c   1.000
_cell.angle_alpha   90.00
_cell.angle_beta   90.00
_cell.angle_gamma   90.00
#
_symmetry.space_group_name_H-M   'P 1'
#
loop_
_entity.id
_entity.type
_entity.pdbx_description
1 polymer ?
#
loop_
_entity_poly.entity_id
_entity_poly.type
_entity_poly.pdbx_seq_one_letter_code
_entity_poly.pdbx_strand_id
1 'polypeptide(L)'
;MPLVKSIYNTPYPFKNGHFSTIYSAKLRPSPNLIQQRERLQLPDGDFMDIDWSFSPKDSHKTAILLHGLEGNAQRTYMKGQAKILNQNGWDAAAVNFRGCSGEANLSYQSYNAGKTDDLELVIDFILNKEKYAEITLVGFSLGGNLLLKYLGERKSFPKEIKKAVAISTPLSLRGSLESLNAFSNWVYRNSFLINLRKKYKTKMKDFPEKMTVSDYKQITSLLEFDNVYTAPAHGFKDAFDYYEKNSSLQFLPNIEIPVLILNAQNDSFLSSECYPTDLASKMKNFFLETPKYGGHVGFHQTNKLYYSEMRTLQFLNNNLL
;
A
#
# COMPACT_ATOMS: atom_id res chain seq x y z
N MET A 1 -10.92 16.88 16.19
CA MET A 1 -9.47 17.14 16.15
C MET A 1 -8.77 15.93 15.57
N PRO A 2 -8.19 16.00 14.41
CA PRO A 2 -7.73 14.79 13.71
C PRO A 2 -6.31 14.33 14.04
N LEU A 3 -5.58 14.95 14.97
CA LEU A 3 -4.39 14.33 15.54
C LEU A 3 -4.84 13.29 16.59
N VAL A 4 -4.63 12.02 16.27
CA VAL A 4 -5.07 10.92 17.11
C VAL A 4 -3.95 10.55 18.10
N LYS A 5 -4.27 10.58 19.40
CA LYS A 5 -3.34 10.09 20.41
C LYS A 5 -3.17 8.57 20.26
N SER A 6 -1.95 8.12 20.05
CA SER A 6 -1.70 6.68 19.97
C SER A 6 -1.84 6.01 21.33
N ILE A 7 -2.54 4.89 21.34
CA ILE A 7 -2.64 3.97 22.48
C ILE A 7 -1.73 2.76 22.32
N TYR A 8 -0.84 2.77 21.30
CA TYR A 8 0.05 1.66 21.02
C TYR A 8 1.09 1.47 22.10
N ASN A 9 1.01 0.34 22.79
CA ASN A 9 1.99 -0.10 23.75
C ASN A 9 2.91 -1.15 23.13
N THR A 10 4.08 -0.71 22.72
CA THR A 10 5.04 -1.55 21.98
C THR A 10 5.82 -2.45 22.91
N PRO A 11 5.75 -3.78 22.74
CA PRO A 11 6.59 -4.71 23.52
C PRO A 11 8.08 -4.50 23.20
N TYR A 12 8.93 -4.62 24.22
CA TYR A 12 10.37 -4.75 24.02
C TYR A 12 10.66 -6.14 23.45
N PRO A 13 11.37 -6.40 22.34
CA PRO A 13 12.32 -5.56 21.64
C PRO A 13 11.75 -4.79 20.39
N PHE A 14 10.45 -4.82 20.13
CA PHE A 14 9.82 -4.20 18.97
C PHE A 14 9.87 -2.67 18.97
N LYS A 15 10.43 -2.07 20.02
CA LYS A 15 10.77 -0.64 20.05
C LYS A 15 11.89 -0.28 19.04
N ASN A 16 12.70 -1.27 18.61
CA ASN A 16 13.61 -1.08 17.51
C ASN A 16 12.85 -1.18 16.18
N GLY A 17 12.87 -0.10 15.38
CA GLY A 17 12.12 -0.02 14.11
C GLY A 17 12.55 -1.06 13.10
N HIS A 18 13.85 -1.31 12.95
CA HIS A 18 14.38 -2.32 12.03
C HIS A 18 13.99 -3.73 12.46
N PHE A 19 14.10 -4.05 13.75
CA PHE A 19 13.67 -5.36 14.27
C PHE A 19 12.17 -5.57 14.02
N SER A 20 11.34 -4.56 14.32
CA SER A 20 9.89 -4.62 14.10
C SER A 20 9.56 -4.86 12.63
N THR A 21 10.22 -4.14 11.71
CA THR A 21 10.06 -4.27 10.26
C THR A 21 10.44 -5.67 9.76
N ILE A 22 11.63 -6.15 10.14
CA ILE A 22 12.15 -7.45 9.69
C ILE A 22 11.28 -8.59 10.24
N TYR A 23 10.92 -8.52 11.52
CA TYR A 23 10.09 -9.54 12.15
C TYR A 23 8.73 -9.66 11.43
N SER A 24 8.04 -8.56 11.20
CA SER A 24 6.76 -8.55 10.49
C SER A 24 6.86 -9.07 9.06
N ALA A 25 7.96 -8.76 8.36
CA ALA A 25 8.14 -9.15 6.96
C ALA A 25 8.60 -10.60 6.78
N LYS A 26 9.36 -11.17 7.74
CA LYS A 26 10.08 -12.44 7.55
C LYS A 26 9.78 -13.50 8.62
N LEU A 27 9.49 -13.10 9.85
CA LEU A 27 9.39 -14.00 11.00
C LEU A 27 7.97 -14.12 11.54
N ARG A 28 7.08 -13.19 11.21
CA ARG A 28 5.68 -13.29 11.59
C ARG A 28 5.05 -14.54 11.00
N PRO A 29 4.45 -15.44 11.81
CA PRO A 29 3.68 -16.56 11.30
C PRO A 29 2.56 -16.08 10.36
N SER A 30 2.41 -16.74 9.22
CA SER A 30 1.33 -16.40 8.29
C SER A 30 -0.02 -16.71 8.93
N PRO A 31 -0.93 -15.74 9.01
CA PRO A 31 -2.28 -16.02 9.50
C PRO A 31 -2.96 -17.09 8.65
N ASN A 32 -3.62 -18.06 9.32
CA ASN A 32 -4.46 -19.02 8.62
C ASN A 32 -5.69 -18.30 8.07
N LEU A 33 -5.78 -18.19 6.75
CA LEU A 33 -6.86 -17.53 6.03
C LEU A 33 -7.08 -18.24 4.69
N ILE A 34 -8.30 -18.67 4.44
CA ILE A 34 -8.72 -19.24 3.16
C ILE A 34 -9.00 -18.07 2.21
N GLN A 35 -8.38 -18.10 1.04
CA GLN A 35 -8.59 -17.11 0.00
C GLN A 35 -8.93 -17.80 -1.32
N GLN A 36 -9.79 -17.14 -2.10
CA GLN A 36 -10.19 -17.56 -3.45
C GLN A 36 -9.70 -16.50 -4.43
N ARG A 37 -8.92 -16.90 -5.43
CA ARG A 37 -8.42 -15.99 -6.45
C ARG A 37 -9.45 -15.80 -7.56
N GLU A 38 -9.67 -14.55 -7.90
CA GLU A 38 -10.46 -14.12 -9.04
C GLU A 38 -9.62 -13.19 -9.91
N ARG A 39 -9.60 -13.44 -11.21
CA ARG A 39 -8.86 -12.63 -12.17
C ARG A 39 -9.73 -11.53 -12.76
N LEU A 40 -9.27 -10.30 -12.65
CA LEU A 40 -9.81 -9.14 -13.32
C LEU A 40 -9.04 -8.92 -14.63
N GLN A 41 -9.72 -9.08 -15.76
CA GLN A 41 -9.18 -8.69 -17.07
C GLN A 41 -9.25 -7.17 -17.21
N LEU A 42 -8.17 -6.57 -17.69
CA LEU A 42 -8.05 -5.13 -17.86
C LEU A 42 -8.28 -4.74 -19.32
N PRO A 43 -8.77 -3.50 -19.58
CA PRO A 43 -9.07 -3.06 -20.94
C PRO A 43 -7.87 -3.05 -21.90
N ASP A 44 -6.65 -2.96 -21.37
CA ASP A 44 -5.40 -3.01 -22.14
C ASP A 44 -4.89 -4.42 -22.44
N GLY A 45 -5.70 -5.46 -22.17
CA GLY A 45 -5.38 -6.86 -22.38
C GLY A 45 -4.52 -7.47 -21.26
N ASP A 46 -4.18 -6.71 -20.23
CA ASP A 46 -3.47 -7.21 -19.04
C ASP A 46 -4.46 -7.74 -17.99
N PHE A 47 -3.97 -8.08 -16.80
CA PHE A 47 -4.81 -8.58 -15.71
C PHE A 47 -4.28 -8.15 -14.34
N MET A 48 -5.19 -8.17 -13.38
CA MET A 48 -4.88 -8.19 -11.94
C MET A 48 -5.61 -9.35 -11.27
N ASP A 49 -5.00 -9.93 -10.25
CA ASP A 49 -5.63 -11.00 -9.47
C ASP A 49 -6.07 -10.44 -8.09
N ILE A 50 -7.28 -10.77 -7.70
CA ILE A 50 -7.86 -10.42 -6.40
C ILE A 50 -7.99 -11.70 -5.58
N ASP A 51 -7.33 -11.76 -4.43
CA ASP A 51 -7.44 -12.87 -3.49
C ASP A 51 -8.52 -12.53 -2.46
N TRP A 52 -9.72 -13.05 -2.68
CA TRP A 52 -10.89 -12.86 -1.83
C TRP A 52 -10.83 -13.69 -0.58
N SER A 53 -11.24 -13.12 0.55
CA SER A 53 -11.62 -13.87 1.74
C SER A 53 -12.92 -13.33 2.31
N PHE A 54 -13.76 -14.22 2.83
CA PHE A 54 -15.13 -13.88 3.15
C PHE A 54 -15.38 -13.95 4.67
N SER A 55 -16.28 -13.09 5.12
CA SER A 55 -16.85 -13.16 6.45
C SER A 55 -17.60 -14.48 6.63
N PRO A 56 -17.59 -15.09 7.83
CA PRO A 56 -18.41 -16.27 8.12
C PRO A 56 -19.93 -16.03 7.99
N LYS A 57 -20.35 -14.77 8.08
CA LYS A 57 -21.73 -14.33 7.82
C LYS A 57 -21.78 -13.59 6.52
N ASP A 58 -22.90 -13.65 5.82
CA ASP A 58 -23.08 -12.87 4.61
C ASP A 58 -22.86 -11.37 4.90
N SER A 59 -22.10 -10.72 4.03
CA SER A 59 -21.66 -9.35 4.22
C SER A 59 -21.98 -8.49 3.00
N HIS A 60 -22.56 -7.32 3.28
CA HIS A 60 -22.70 -6.23 2.30
C HIS A 60 -21.57 -5.18 2.41
N LYS A 61 -20.48 -5.52 3.11
CA LYS A 61 -19.32 -4.68 3.32
C LYS A 61 -18.08 -5.36 2.82
N THR A 62 -17.21 -4.64 2.12
CA THR A 62 -15.91 -5.16 1.71
C THR A 62 -14.79 -4.17 1.94
N ALA A 63 -13.60 -4.69 2.21
CA ALA A 63 -12.36 -3.93 2.27
C ALA A 63 -11.47 -4.28 1.07
N ILE A 64 -11.08 -3.28 0.30
CA ILE A 64 -10.07 -3.40 -0.74
C ILE A 64 -8.70 -3.20 -0.09
N LEU A 65 -7.88 -4.24 -0.09
CA LEU A 65 -6.56 -4.21 0.53
C LEU A 65 -5.47 -4.06 -0.53
N LEU A 66 -4.59 -3.07 -0.36
CA LEU A 66 -3.54 -2.71 -1.31
C LEU A 66 -2.16 -2.91 -0.65
N HIS A 67 -1.31 -3.74 -1.25
CA HIS A 67 0.00 -4.06 -0.69
C HIS A 67 1.07 -3.00 -1.00
N GLY A 68 2.23 -3.09 -0.32
CA GLY A 68 3.39 -2.25 -0.55
C GLY A 68 4.26 -2.70 -1.74
N LEU A 69 5.34 -1.97 -1.98
CA LEU A 69 6.32 -2.24 -3.03
C LEU A 69 6.80 -3.71 -2.98
N GLU A 70 6.73 -4.41 -4.13
CA GLU A 70 7.11 -5.82 -4.28
C GLU A 70 6.39 -6.77 -3.28
N GLY A 71 5.21 -6.34 -2.81
CA GLY A 71 4.30 -7.17 -2.04
C GLY A 71 3.36 -8.01 -2.90
N ASN A 72 2.39 -8.63 -2.25
CA ASN A 72 1.23 -9.32 -2.84
C ASN A 72 0.18 -9.59 -1.77
N ALA A 73 -0.97 -10.13 -2.15
CA ALA A 73 -2.07 -10.48 -1.25
C ALA A 73 -1.70 -11.55 -0.19
N GLN A 74 -0.64 -12.32 -0.41
CA GLN A 74 -0.20 -13.39 0.51
C GLN A 74 0.75 -12.89 1.61
N ARG A 75 1.13 -11.62 1.62
CA ARG A 75 1.95 -11.04 2.70
C ARG A 75 1.22 -11.15 4.04
N THR A 76 1.98 -11.41 5.10
CA THR A 76 1.43 -11.65 6.44
C THR A 76 0.56 -10.51 6.96
N TYR A 77 0.92 -9.26 6.66
CA TYR A 77 0.14 -8.08 7.04
C TYR A 77 -1.18 -7.97 6.25
N MET A 78 -1.19 -8.36 4.96
CA MET A 78 -2.40 -8.42 4.13
C MET A 78 -3.37 -9.47 4.67
N LYS A 79 -2.87 -10.69 4.89
CA LYS A 79 -3.66 -11.78 5.46
C LYS A 79 -4.15 -11.50 6.88
N GLY A 80 -3.32 -10.84 7.70
CA GLY A 80 -3.70 -10.44 9.06
C GLY A 80 -4.83 -9.42 9.05
N GLN A 81 -4.72 -8.41 8.20
CA GLN A 81 -5.78 -7.40 8.05
C GLN A 81 -7.08 -8.02 7.50
N ALA A 82 -6.98 -8.84 6.46
CA ALA A 82 -8.15 -9.54 5.90
C ALA A 82 -8.83 -10.42 6.94
N LYS A 83 -8.05 -11.19 7.72
CA LYS A 83 -8.58 -12.10 8.74
C LYS A 83 -9.38 -11.37 9.82
N ILE A 84 -8.85 -10.28 10.38
CA ILE A 84 -9.57 -9.54 11.41
C ILE A 84 -10.84 -8.88 10.85
N LEU A 85 -10.82 -8.42 9.61
CA LEU A 85 -11.98 -7.87 8.93
C LEU A 85 -13.06 -8.94 8.70
N ASN A 86 -12.68 -10.13 8.22
CA ASN A 86 -13.62 -11.24 8.04
C ASN A 86 -14.28 -11.63 9.37
N GLN A 87 -13.52 -11.69 10.46
CA GLN A 87 -14.07 -11.99 11.79
C GLN A 87 -15.06 -10.94 12.30
N ASN A 88 -15.06 -9.74 11.71
CA ASN A 88 -15.89 -8.62 12.10
C ASN A 88 -16.91 -8.20 11.02
N GLY A 89 -17.30 -9.15 10.16
CA GLY A 89 -18.41 -8.96 9.22
C GLY A 89 -18.05 -8.19 7.95
N TRP A 90 -16.78 -8.17 7.56
CA TRP A 90 -16.31 -7.59 6.30
C TRP A 90 -15.76 -8.71 5.40
N ASP A 91 -16.12 -8.71 4.14
CA ASP A 91 -15.35 -9.42 3.13
C ASP A 91 -14.05 -8.65 2.84
N ALA A 92 -13.03 -9.30 2.32
CA ALA A 92 -11.79 -8.65 1.97
C ALA A 92 -11.33 -9.04 0.57
N ALA A 93 -11.09 -8.03 -0.26
CA ALA A 93 -10.56 -8.10 -1.61
C ALA A 93 -9.08 -7.70 -1.59
N ALA A 94 -8.17 -8.65 -1.39
CA ALA A 94 -6.74 -8.40 -1.38
C ALA A 94 -6.20 -8.36 -2.82
N VAL A 95 -5.89 -7.16 -3.29
CA VAL A 95 -5.46 -6.92 -4.67
C VAL A 95 -3.98 -7.28 -4.83
N ASN A 96 -3.67 -8.01 -5.89
CA ASN A 96 -2.31 -8.17 -6.38
C ASN A 96 -2.11 -7.20 -7.55
N PHE A 97 -1.24 -6.21 -7.39
CA PHE A 97 -0.90 -5.31 -8.49
C PHE A 97 -0.31 -6.06 -9.68
N ARG A 98 -0.32 -5.45 -10.87
CA ARG A 98 0.20 -6.06 -12.10
C ARG A 98 1.56 -6.72 -11.88
N GLY A 99 1.69 -7.99 -12.23
CA GLY A 99 2.91 -8.78 -12.05
C GLY A 99 3.30 -9.09 -10.61
N CYS A 100 2.34 -9.04 -9.66
CA CYS A 100 2.59 -9.33 -8.24
C CYS A 100 1.88 -10.58 -7.72
N SER A 101 1.03 -11.24 -8.52
CA SER A 101 0.28 -12.43 -8.10
C SER A 101 1.04 -13.76 -8.21
N GLY A 102 2.30 -13.72 -8.61
CA GLY A 102 3.14 -14.89 -8.92
C GLY A 102 3.28 -15.15 -10.41
N GLU A 103 2.46 -14.52 -11.24
CA GLU A 103 2.50 -14.52 -12.69
C GLU A 103 2.91 -13.14 -13.21
N ALA A 104 3.71 -13.08 -14.27
CA ALA A 104 4.10 -11.82 -14.90
C ALA A 104 2.88 -11.20 -15.60
N ASN A 105 2.73 -9.91 -15.52
CA ASN A 105 1.72 -9.19 -16.28
C ASN A 105 2.08 -9.11 -17.77
N LEU A 106 1.09 -9.01 -18.63
CA LEU A 106 1.22 -9.10 -20.08
C LEU A 106 1.62 -7.77 -20.73
N SER A 107 1.25 -6.65 -20.16
CA SER A 107 1.54 -5.32 -20.67
C SER A 107 3.00 -4.90 -20.42
N TYR A 108 3.56 -4.01 -21.30
CA TYR A 108 4.84 -3.37 -21.04
C TYR A 108 4.85 -2.60 -19.71
N GLN A 109 3.75 -1.89 -19.41
CA GLN A 109 3.57 -1.22 -18.14
C GLN A 109 3.42 -2.22 -16.99
N SER A 110 4.06 -1.92 -15.87
CA SER A 110 3.84 -2.59 -14.58
C SER A 110 3.00 -1.70 -13.67
N TYR A 111 2.79 -2.11 -12.42
CA TYR A 111 2.24 -1.21 -11.41
C TYR A 111 3.24 -0.10 -11.06
N ASN A 112 2.73 1.02 -10.56
CA ASN A 112 3.51 2.09 -9.96
C ASN A 112 2.75 2.73 -8.78
N ALA A 113 3.40 3.65 -8.06
CA ALA A 113 2.83 4.26 -6.85
C ALA A 113 1.64 5.20 -7.11
N GLY A 114 1.37 5.54 -8.35
CA GLY A 114 0.31 6.49 -8.72
C GLY A 114 -0.65 5.99 -9.79
N LYS A 115 -0.67 4.68 -10.10
CA LYS A 115 -1.56 4.12 -11.13
C LYS A 115 -2.98 3.92 -10.58
N THR A 116 -3.63 5.03 -10.30
CA THR A 116 -4.97 5.11 -9.72
C THR A 116 -6.07 4.58 -10.65
N ASP A 117 -5.83 4.57 -11.97
CA ASP A 117 -6.73 3.97 -12.95
C ASP A 117 -6.90 2.46 -12.70
N ASP A 118 -5.84 1.75 -12.34
CA ASP A 118 -5.92 0.33 -12.00
C ASP A 118 -6.78 0.11 -10.73
N LEU A 119 -6.66 1.01 -9.74
CA LEU A 119 -7.52 0.94 -8.54
C LEU A 119 -8.98 1.23 -8.88
N GLU A 120 -9.26 2.16 -9.79
CA GLU A 120 -10.61 2.44 -10.27
C GLU A 120 -11.23 1.20 -10.91
N LEU A 121 -10.51 0.52 -11.80
CA LEU A 121 -10.98 -0.72 -12.43
C LEU A 121 -11.30 -1.82 -11.40
N VAL A 122 -10.52 -1.92 -10.32
CA VAL A 122 -10.81 -2.84 -9.21
C VAL A 122 -12.09 -2.43 -8.48
N ILE A 123 -12.27 -1.14 -8.21
CA ILE A 123 -13.47 -0.61 -7.54
C ILE A 123 -14.71 -0.87 -8.40
N ASP A 124 -14.65 -0.55 -9.68
CA ASP A 124 -15.76 -0.78 -10.63
C ASP A 124 -16.12 -2.26 -10.73
N PHE A 125 -15.10 -3.13 -10.80
CA PHE A 125 -15.29 -4.58 -10.80
C PHE A 125 -16.03 -5.07 -9.54
N ILE A 126 -15.71 -4.52 -8.38
CA ILE A 126 -16.36 -4.86 -7.12
C ILE A 126 -17.78 -4.31 -7.05
N LEU A 127 -18.01 -3.10 -7.52
CA LEU A 127 -19.34 -2.48 -7.59
C LEU A 127 -20.27 -3.23 -8.53
N ASN A 128 -19.78 -3.69 -9.68
CA ASN A 128 -20.54 -4.48 -10.64
C ASN A 128 -21.02 -5.85 -10.11
N LYS A 129 -20.52 -6.29 -8.95
CA LYS A 129 -21.07 -7.46 -8.24
C LYS A 129 -22.40 -7.15 -7.54
N GLU A 130 -22.79 -5.88 -7.43
CA GLU A 130 -24.03 -5.40 -6.80
C GLU A 130 -24.28 -5.94 -5.37
N LYS A 131 -23.22 -6.43 -4.73
CA LYS A 131 -23.27 -7.05 -3.39
C LYS A 131 -23.00 -6.04 -2.28
N TYR A 132 -22.08 -5.08 -2.54
CA TYR A 132 -21.49 -4.29 -1.47
C TYR A 132 -22.04 -2.86 -1.39
N ALA A 133 -22.72 -2.55 -0.29
CA ALA A 133 -23.22 -1.21 0.01
C ALA A 133 -22.18 -0.32 0.72
N GLU A 134 -21.14 -0.93 1.28
CA GLU A 134 -20.06 -0.23 1.96
C GLU A 134 -18.69 -0.81 1.56
N ILE A 135 -17.83 0.06 1.03
CA ILE A 135 -16.45 -0.24 0.65
C ILE A 135 -15.51 0.59 1.52
N THR A 136 -14.45 -0.03 2.02
CA THR A 136 -13.31 0.67 2.62
C THR A 136 -12.03 0.36 1.87
N LEU A 137 -11.13 1.34 1.77
CA LEU A 137 -9.80 1.16 1.19
C LEU A 137 -8.78 1.04 2.31
N VAL A 138 -7.93 0.01 2.29
CA VAL A 138 -6.84 -0.16 3.24
C VAL A 138 -5.53 -0.37 2.48
N GLY A 139 -4.59 0.54 2.61
CA GLY A 139 -3.33 0.49 1.89
C GLY A 139 -2.11 0.45 2.82
N PHE A 140 -1.13 -0.34 2.44
CA PHE A 140 0.14 -0.46 3.14
C PHE A 140 1.27 0.12 2.29
N SER A 141 2.08 1.00 2.87
CA SER A 141 3.24 1.58 2.18
C SER A 141 2.83 2.20 0.83
N LEU A 142 3.38 1.75 -0.29
CA LEU A 142 3.00 2.17 -1.64
C LEU A 142 1.48 2.09 -1.88
N GLY A 143 0.81 1.04 -1.40
CA GLY A 143 -0.64 0.91 -1.52
C GLY A 143 -1.41 1.99 -0.76
N GLY A 144 -0.84 2.49 0.36
CA GLY A 144 -1.36 3.64 1.09
C GLY A 144 -1.24 4.94 0.28
N ASN A 145 -0.08 5.17 -0.36
CA ASN A 145 0.09 6.31 -1.26
C ASN A 145 -0.91 6.28 -2.42
N LEU A 146 -1.08 5.11 -3.05
CA LEU A 146 -1.99 4.92 -4.17
C LEU A 146 -3.44 5.28 -3.81
N LEU A 147 -3.96 4.76 -2.69
CA LEU A 147 -5.33 5.06 -2.28
C LEU A 147 -5.55 6.52 -1.89
N LEU A 148 -4.58 7.15 -1.25
CA LEU A 148 -4.68 8.57 -0.87
C LEU A 148 -4.66 9.47 -2.11
N LYS A 149 -3.79 9.16 -3.07
CA LYS A 149 -3.78 9.86 -4.35
C LYS A 149 -5.14 9.67 -5.07
N TYR A 150 -5.64 8.44 -5.18
CA TYR A 150 -6.93 8.15 -5.79
C TYR A 150 -8.06 9.00 -5.20
N LEU A 151 -8.14 9.08 -3.88
CA LEU A 151 -9.20 9.82 -3.18
C LEU A 151 -9.07 11.33 -3.32
N GLY A 152 -7.86 11.87 -3.42
CA GLY A 152 -7.65 13.31 -3.42
C GLY A 152 -7.43 13.94 -4.80
N GLU A 153 -7.11 13.17 -5.85
CA GLU A 153 -6.99 13.69 -7.22
C GLU A 153 -8.32 13.75 -7.97
N ARG A 154 -9.32 12.97 -7.54
CA ARG A 154 -10.61 12.86 -8.22
C ARG A 154 -11.61 13.85 -7.67
N LYS A 155 -12.42 14.44 -8.55
CA LYS A 155 -13.55 15.32 -8.19
C LYS A 155 -14.72 14.55 -7.59
N SER A 156 -14.85 13.27 -7.92
CA SER A 156 -15.87 12.38 -7.40
C SER A 156 -15.42 10.93 -7.49
N PHE A 157 -15.90 10.10 -6.60
CA PHE A 157 -15.70 8.65 -6.57
C PHE A 157 -17.00 7.97 -6.06
N PRO A 158 -17.15 6.65 -6.20
CA PRO A 158 -18.36 5.94 -5.78
C PRO A 158 -18.72 6.19 -4.31
N LYS A 159 -19.98 6.51 -4.07
CA LYS A 159 -20.53 6.82 -2.72
C LYS A 159 -20.47 5.64 -1.75
N GLU A 160 -20.25 4.44 -2.25
CA GLU A 160 -20.04 3.21 -1.48
C GLU A 160 -18.71 3.23 -0.74
N ILE A 161 -17.72 4.01 -1.20
CA ILE A 161 -16.44 4.21 -0.51
C ILE A 161 -16.66 5.14 0.69
N LYS A 162 -16.65 4.59 1.90
CA LYS A 162 -16.99 5.32 3.12
C LYS A 162 -15.80 5.79 3.92
N LYS A 163 -14.71 5.01 3.94
CA LYS A 163 -13.51 5.28 4.74
C LYS A 163 -12.28 4.75 4.06
N ALA A 164 -11.11 5.27 4.47
CA ALA A 164 -9.85 4.71 4.04
C ALA A 164 -8.81 4.69 5.18
N VAL A 165 -7.90 3.73 5.14
CA VAL A 165 -6.79 3.59 6.10
C VAL A 165 -5.47 3.41 5.34
N ALA A 166 -4.50 4.25 5.63
CA ALA A 166 -3.16 4.21 5.05
C ALA A 166 -2.12 3.94 6.14
N ILE A 167 -1.37 2.86 6.02
CA ILE A 167 -0.47 2.34 7.05
C ILE A 167 0.98 2.39 6.55
N SER A 168 1.88 2.98 7.32
CA SER A 168 3.31 3.13 6.97
C SER A 168 3.50 3.73 5.57
N THR A 169 2.79 4.81 5.30
CA THR A 169 2.60 5.34 3.95
C THR A 169 3.61 6.43 3.61
N PRO A 170 4.38 6.28 2.50
CA PRO A 170 5.27 7.30 1.98
C PRO A 170 4.45 8.40 1.26
N LEU A 171 4.06 9.45 1.99
CA LEU A 171 3.30 10.58 1.42
C LEU A 171 4.13 11.41 0.43
N SER A 172 5.45 11.43 0.61
CA SER A 172 6.47 11.98 -0.31
C SER A 172 7.31 10.83 -0.84
N LEU A 173 7.16 10.48 -2.12
CA LEU A 173 7.90 9.38 -2.74
C LEU A 173 9.39 9.70 -2.83
N ARG A 174 9.74 10.95 -3.19
CA ARG A 174 11.12 11.43 -3.22
C ARG A 174 11.77 11.37 -1.85
N GLY A 175 11.14 11.97 -0.84
CA GLY A 175 11.67 11.97 0.53
C GLY A 175 11.83 10.55 1.09
N SER A 176 10.91 9.63 0.76
CA SER A 176 11.02 8.23 1.17
C SER A 176 12.11 7.47 0.42
N LEU A 177 12.36 7.77 -0.85
CA LEU A 177 13.54 7.24 -1.57
C LEU A 177 14.83 7.71 -0.92
N GLU A 178 14.94 9.00 -0.58
CA GLU A 178 16.10 9.55 0.12
C GLU A 178 16.32 8.87 1.47
N SER A 179 15.25 8.63 2.24
CA SER A 179 15.30 7.86 3.49
C SER A 179 15.77 6.42 3.27
N LEU A 180 15.28 5.72 2.24
CA LEU A 180 15.70 4.38 1.88
C LEU A 180 17.17 4.32 1.44
N ASN A 181 17.74 5.41 0.96
CA ASN A 181 19.15 5.50 0.58
C ASN A 181 20.09 5.59 1.79
N ALA A 182 19.59 5.87 3.00
CA ALA A 182 20.41 5.83 4.21
C ALA A 182 21.08 4.46 4.39
N PHE A 183 22.29 4.43 4.95
CA PHE A 183 23.06 3.21 5.14
C PHE A 183 22.31 2.16 5.99
N SER A 184 21.59 2.59 7.02
CA SER A 184 20.75 1.72 7.87
C SER A 184 19.68 0.94 7.10
N ASN A 185 19.27 1.42 5.92
CA ASN A 185 18.25 0.81 5.07
C ASN A 185 18.81 -0.03 3.91
N TRP A 186 20.14 -0.25 3.87
CA TRP A 186 20.81 -0.97 2.79
C TRP A 186 20.20 -2.35 2.49
N VAL A 187 19.85 -3.11 3.53
CA VAL A 187 19.26 -4.46 3.37
C VAL A 187 17.91 -4.40 2.63
N TYR A 188 17.07 -3.43 2.99
CA TYR A 188 15.76 -3.27 2.37
C TYR A 188 15.88 -2.79 0.93
N ARG A 189 16.68 -1.73 0.72
CA ARG A 189 16.94 -1.18 -0.60
C ARG A 189 17.46 -2.23 -1.57
N ASN A 190 18.44 -3.03 -1.16
CA ASN A 190 18.97 -4.11 -2.00
C ASN A 190 17.94 -5.20 -2.26
N SER A 191 17.13 -5.57 -1.28
CA SER A 191 16.06 -6.55 -1.47
C SER A 191 15.05 -6.08 -2.51
N PHE A 192 14.62 -4.82 -2.46
CA PHE A 192 13.73 -4.25 -3.48
C PHE A 192 14.39 -4.22 -4.85
N LEU A 193 15.62 -3.72 -4.94
CA LEU A 193 16.36 -3.62 -6.20
C LEU A 193 16.54 -4.99 -6.88
N ILE A 194 16.90 -6.02 -6.12
CA ILE A 194 17.04 -7.39 -6.64
C ILE A 194 15.73 -7.89 -7.24
N ASN A 195 14.61 -7.69 -6.55
CA ASN A 195 13.30 -8.13 -7.02
C ASN A 195 12.86 -7.37 -8.28
N LEU A 196 13.02 -6.05 -8.29
CA LEU A 196 12.70 -5.20 -9.44
C LEU A 196 13.56 -5.55 -10.66
N ARG A 197 14.87 -5.74 -10.47
CA ARG A 197 15.79 -6.21 -11.53
C ARG A 197 15.39 -7.58 -12.08
N LYS A 198 14.96 -8.49 -11.20
CA LYS A 198 14.47 -9.82 -11.64
C LYS A 198 13.23 -9.68 -12.52
N LYS A 199 12.26 -8.86 -12.12
CA LYS A 199 11.07 -8.58 -12.93
C LYS A 199 11.43 -7.93 -14.26
N TYR A 200 12.31 -6.92 -14.25
CA TYR A 200 12.80 -6.28 -15.46
C TYR A 200 13.41 -7.31 -16.42
N LYS A 201 14.32 -8.18 -15.92
CA LYS A 201 14.98 -9.23 -16.72
C LYS A 201 13.99 -10.24 -17.31
N THR A 202 12.92 -10.56 -16.58
CA THR A 202 11.87 -11.45 -17.10
C THR A 202 11.13 -10.77 -18.24
N LYS A 203 10.70 -9.52 -18.03
CA LYS A 203 9.93 -8.73 -18.99
C LYS A 203 10.71 -8.35 -20.26
N MET A 204 12.04 -8.22 -20.19
CA MET A 204 12.91 -7.99 -21.35
C MET A 204 12.71 -9.05 -22.47
N LYS A 205 12.30 -10.26 -22.13
CA LYS A 205 12.07 -11.33 -23.12
C LYS A 205 10.85 -11.04 -24.00
N ASP A 206 9.85 -10.38 -23.42
CA ASP A 206 8.57 -10.11 -24.06
C ASP A 206 8.58 -8.74 -24.77
N PHE A 207 9.50 -7.83 -24.36
CA PHE A 207 9.62 -6.46 -24.89
C PHE A 207 11.06 -6.09 -25.27
N PRO A 208 11.74 -6.87 -26.13
CA PRO A 208 13.17 -6.66 -26.43
C PRO A 208 13.46 -5.31 -27.11
N GLU A 209 12.47 -4.73 -27.80
CA GLU A 209 12.61 -3.45 -28.49
C GLU A 209 12.58 -2.24 -27.51
N LYS A 210 11.97 -2.44 -26.33
CA LYS A 210 11.77 -1.39 -25.31
C LYS A 210 12.65 -1.58 -24.08
N MET A 211 13.21 -2.77 -23.89
CA MET A 211 13.95 -3.15 -22.68
C MET A 211 15.25 -3.84 -23.09
N THR A 212 16.36 -3.13 -23.02
CA THR A 212 17.65 -3.63 -23.50
C THR A 212 18.56 -4.13 -22.37
N VAL A 213 19.59 -4.93 -22.76
CA VAL A 213 20.64 -5.32 -21.81
C VAL A 213 21.44 -4.11 -21.33
N SER A 214 21.58 -3.07 -22.16
CA SER A 214 22.23 -1.81 -21.78
C SER A 214 21.47 -1.13 -20.65
N ASP A 215 20.15 -1.00 -20.81
CA ASP A 215 19.27 -0.41 -19.80
C ASP A 215 19.30 -1.21 -18.49
N TYR A 216 19.24 -2.54 -18.57
CA TYR A 216 19.37 -3.41 -17.40
C TYR A 216 20.66 -3.18 -16.60
N LYS A 217 21.79 -2.90 -17.28
CA LYS A 217 23.06 -2.60 -16.62
C LYS A 217 23.05 -1.25 -15.90
N GLN A 218 22.27 -0.28 -16.39
CA GLN A 218 22.10 1.02 -15.76
C GLN A 218 21.29 0.97 -14.45
N ILE A 219 20.44 -0.05 -14.27
CA ILE A 219 19.61 -0.19 -13.06
C ILE A 219 20.50 -0.62 -11.88
N THR A 220 21.20 0.33 -11.28
CA THR A 220 22.09 0.12 -10.11
C THR A 220 21.48 0.58 -8.80
N SER A 221 20.36 1.28 -8.85
CA SER A 221 19.61 1.79 -7.69
C SER A 221 18.12 1.81 -7.96
N LEU A 222 17.29 2.09 -6.93
CA LEU A 222 15.84 2.31 -7.10
C LEU A 222 15.56 3.53 -7.97
N LEU A 223 16.35 4.59 -7.82
CA LEU A 223 16.24 5.78 -8.67
C LEU A 223 16.47 5.44 -10.14
N GLU A 224 17.54 4.68 -10.43
CA GLU A 224 17.84 4.28 -11.80
C GLU A 224 16.81 3.31 -12.36
N PHE A 225 16.22 2.45 -11.54
CA PHE A 225 15.09 1.64 -11.98
C PHE A 225 13.91 2.52 -12.44
N ASP A 226 13.59 3.54 -11.67
CA ASP A 226 12.50 4.45 -12.01
C ASP A 226 12.83 5.34 -13.22
N ASN A 227 14.08 5.78 -13.38
CA ASN A 227 14.53 6.53 -14.57
C ASN A 227 14.50 5.67 -15.84
N VAL A 228 14.96 4.42 -15.75
CA VAL A 228 15.13 3.54 -16.91
C VAL A 228 13.81 2.87 -17.31
N TYR A 229 12.96 2.57 -16.37
CA TYR A 229 11.75 1.79 -16.63
C TYR A 229 10.45 2.47 -16.19
N THR A 230 10.29 2.78 -14.90
CA THR A 230 8.98 3.27 -14.41
C THR A 230 8.55 4.56 -15.11
N ALA A 231 9.43 5.54 -15.17
CA ALA A 231 9.11 6.83 -15.77
C ALA A 231 8.78 6.72 -17.28
N PRO A 232 9.64 6.16 -18.13
CA PRO A 232 9.32 6.05 -19.55
C PRO A 232 8.16 5.11 -19.85
N ALA A 233 7.96 4.03 -19.09
CA ALA A 233 6.84 3.12 -19.29
C ALA A 233 5.48 3.78 -19.02
N HIS A 234 5.45 4.80 -18.19
CA HIS A 234 4.22 5.49 -17.78
C HIS A 234 4.13 6.95 -18.29
N GLY A 235 5.05 7.36 -19.17
CA GLY A 235 5.01 8.68 -19.82
C GLY A 235 5.43 9.85 -18.93
N PHE A 236 6.21 9.59 -17.87
CA PHE A 236 6.87 10.61 -17.07
C PHE A 236 8.22 10.98 -17.69
N LYS A 237 8.65 12.21 -17.49
CA LYS A 237 9.91 12.73 -18.00
C LYS A 237 11.13 11.99 -17.44
N ASP A 238 11.11 11.78 -16.13
CA ASP A 238 12.15 11.12 -15.35
C ASP A 238 11.57 10.63 -14.00
N ALA A 239 12.38 10.01 -13.16
CA ALA A 239 11.94 9.53 -11.85
C ALA A 239 11.45 10.67 -10.93
N PHE A 240 12.03 11.87 -11.02
CA PHE A 240 11.61 13.00 -10.19
C PHE A 240 10.24 13.53 -10.60
N ASP A 241 9.97 13.65 -11.90
CA ASP A 241 8.63 13.97 -12.42
C ASP A 241 7.61 12.92 -12.00
N TYR A 242 8.00 11.62 -12.03
CA TYR A 242 7.18 10.53 -11.52
C TYR A 242 6.86 10.70 -10.03
N TYR A 243 7.86 10.98 -9.19
CA TYR A 243 7.65 11.13 -7.73
C TYR A 243 6.80 12.35 -7.41
N GLU A 244 7.06 13.48 -8.07
CA GLU A 244 6.30 14.72 -7.87
C GLU A 244 4.82 14.53 -8.17
N LYS A 245 4.49 13.96 -9.34
CA LYS A 245 3.11 13.76 -9.77
C LYS A 245 2.36 12.68 -8.99
N ASN A 246 3.09 11.77 -8.31
CA ASN A 246 2.47 10.62 -7.66
C ASN A 246 2.62 10.60 -6.13
N SER A 247 3.26 11.59 -5.52
CA SER A 247 3.26 11.76 -4.07
C SER A 247 1.88 12.18 -3.58
N SER A 248 1.31 11.41 -2.64
CA SER A 248 -0.06 11.64 -2.17
C SER A 248 -0.20 12.88 -1.28
N LEU A 249 0.88 13.40 -0.72
CA LEU A 249 0.86 14.55 0.19
C LEU A 249 0.09 15.75 -0.38
N GLN A 250 0.31 16.06 -1.66
CA GLN A 250 -0.34 17.19 -2.35
C GLN A 250 -1.86 17.03 -2.53
N PHE A 251 -2.35 15.79 -2.51
CA PHE A 251 -3.75 15.48 -2.72
C PHE A 251 -4.55 15.39 -1.42
N LEU A 252 -3.91 15.27 -0.27
CA LEU A 252 -4.58 15.13 1.03
C LEU A 252 -5.62 16.21 1.32
N PRO A 253 -5.39 17.51 0.99
CA PRO A 253 -6.39 18.56 1.26
C PRO A 253 -7.74 18.36 0.56
N ASN A 254 -7.78 17.57 -0.51
CA ASN A 254 -8.98 17.35 -1.32
C ASN A 254 -9.77 16.11 -0.89
N ILE A 255 -9.30 15.34 0.08
CA ILE A 255 -9.98 14.12 0.52
C ILE A 255 -11.20 14.48 1.39
N GLU A 256 -12.38 14.09 0.95
CA GLU A 256 -13.66 14.44 1.60
C GLU A 256 -14.16 13.38 2.59
N ILE A 257 -13.75 12.12 2.44
CA ILE A 257 -14.14 11.03 3.35
C ILE A 257 -13.19 10.90 4.54
N PRO A 258 -13.62 10.27 5.65
CA PRO A 258 -12.73 9.97 6.76
C PRO A 258 -11.56 9.07 6.34
N VAL A 259 -10.32 9.53 6.61
CA VAL A 259 -9.08 8.79 6.34
C VAL A 259 -8.22 8.73 7.60
N LEU A 260 -7.76 7.52 7.96
CA LEU A 260 -6.74 7.33 8.99
C LEU A 260 -5.38 7.08 8.32
N ILE A 261 -4.37 7.88 8.68
CA ILE A 261 -2.96 7.58 8.39
C ILE A 261 -2.28 7.14 9.69
N LEU A 262 -1.68 5.95 9.65
CA LEU A 262 -0.94 5.36 10.77
C LEU A 262 0.53 5.19 10.36
N ASN A 263 1.38 6.16 10.74
CA ASN A 263 2.81 6.19 10.44
C ASN A 263 3.63 6.21 11.74
N ALA A 264 4.45 5.19 11.99
CA ALA A 264 5.32 5.17 13.17
C ALA A 264 6.49 6.16 13.03
N GLN A 265 6.80 6.91 14.11
CA GLN A 265 7.90 7.90 14.09
C GLN A 265 9.28 7.27 13.86
N ASN A 266 9.46 5.99 14.19
CA ASN A 266 10.69 5.23 13.95
C ASN A 266 10.66 4.36 12.69
N ASP A 267 9.77 4.67 11.75
CA ASP A 267 9.77 4.05 10.42
C ASP A 267 10.89 4.66 9.58
N SER A 268 11.94 3.89 9.34
CA SER A 268 13.14 4.37 8.64
C SER A 268 12.95 4.57 7.13
N PHE A 269 11.78 4.20 6.58
CA PHE A 269 11.46 4.39 5.15
C PHE A 269 10.81 5.74 4.88
N LEU A 270 10.30 6.41 5.93
CA LEU A 270 9.51 7.61 5.80
C LEU A 270 10.35 8.86 6.10
N SER A 271 10.22 9.88 5.26
CA SER A 271 10.77 11.21 5.51
C SER A 271 9.85 12.01 6.46
N SER A 272 10.34 13.14 6.95
CA SER A 272 9.57 14.06 7.81
C SER A 272 8.27 14.53 7.17
N GLU A 273 8.22 14.65 5.85
CA GLU A 273 7.04 15.04 5.08
C GLU A 273 5.88 14.03 5.19
N CYS A 274 6.19 12.78 5.60
CA CYS A 274 5.17 11.74 5.81
C CYS A 274 4.42 11.88 7.16
N TYR A 275 4.66 12.98 7.88
CA TYR A 275 4.02 13.30 9.16
C TYR A 275 3.38 14.70 9.14
N PRO A 276 2.38 14.96 8.28
CA PRO A 276 1.81 16.30 8.05
C PRO A 276 0.89 16.74 9.20
N THR A 277 1.45 16.97 10.38
CA THR A 277 0.74 17.33 11.61
C THR A 277 -0.06 18.63 11.49
N ASP A 278 0.52 19.63 10.84
CA ASP A 278 -0.13 20.93 10.63
C ASP A 278 -1.38 20.81 9.72
N LEU A 279 -1.28 20.00 8.68
CA LEU A 279 -2.41 19.69 7.80
C LEU A 279 -3.49 18.93 8.58
N ALA A 280 -3.10 17.88 9.31
CA ALA A 280 -4.01 17.08 10.12
C ALA A 280 -4.76 17.91 11.16
N SER A 281 -4.11 18.90 11.78
CA SER A 281 -4.75 19.77 12.79
C SER A 281 -5.87 20.64 12.21
N LYS A 282 -5.85 20.92 10.91
CA LYS A 282 -6.79 21.81 10.21
C LYS A 282 -7.94 21.07 9.53
N MET A 283 -7.79 19.78 9.25
CA MET A 283 -8.77 18.99 8.51
C MET A 283 -9.67 18.17 9.45
N LYS A 284 -10.96 18.07 9.11
CA LYS A 284 -11.94 17.31 9.93
C LYS A 284 -11.94 15.80 9.62
N ASN A 285 -11.65 15.44 8.38
CA ASN A 285 -11.77 14.06 7.89
C ASN A 285 -10.41 13.33 7.83
N PHE A 286 -9.31 14.01 8.18
CA PHE A 286 -7.96 13.49 8.08
C PHE A 286 -7.41 13.18 9.47
N PHE A 287 -7.39 11.90 9.84
CA PHE A 287 -6.93 11.39 11.12
C PHE A 287 -5.47 10.94 11.01
N LEU A 288 -4.56 11.58 11.73
CA LEU A 288 -3.14 11.21 11.75
C LEU A 288 -2.78 10.65 13.12
N GLU A 289 -2.32 9.40 13.12
CA GLU A 289 -1.76 8.73 14.30
C GLU A 289 -0.29 8.40 14.07
N THR A 290 0.59 8.94 14.94
CA THR A 290 2.04 8.78 14.81
C THR A 290 2.63 8.15 16.08
N PRO A 291 2.45 6.84 16.32
CA PRO A 291 3.06 6.17 17.46
C PRO A 291 4.58 6.28 17.41
N LYS A 292 5.21 6.41 18.59
CA LYS A 292 6.68 6.52 18.69
C LYS A 292 7.43 5.34 18.08
N TYR A 293 6.83 4.16 18.14
CA TYR A 293 7.41 2.91 17.64
C TYR A 293 6.44 2.22 16.69
N GLY A 294 6.95 1.25 15.91
CA GLY A 294 6.14 0.51 14.95
C GLY A 294 6.98 -0.03 13.78
N GLY A 295 8.04 0.69 13.41
CA GLY A 295 8.80 0.39 12.20
C GLY A 295 7.93 0.45 10.95
N HIS A 296 8.39 -0.11 9.84
CA HIS A 296 7.65 -0.15 8.60
C HIS A 296 6.71 -1.37 8.58
N VAL A 297 5.39 -1.14 8.67
CA VAL A 297 4.34 -2.19 8.73
C VAL A 297 4.58 -3.21 9.87
N GLY A 298 5.29 -2.80 10.91
CA GLY A 298 5.63 -3.70 12.04
C GLY A 298 4.49 -3.82 13.03
N PHE A 299 4.28 -2.84 13.86
CA PHE A 299 3.16 -2.68 14.81
C PHE A 299 2.81 -3.92 15.65
N HIS A 300 3.82 -4.70 16.06
CA HIS A 300 3.63 -5.94 16.82
C HIS A 300 3.02 -5.70 18.20
N GLN A 301 2.10 -6.59 18.61
CA GLN A 301 1.54 -6.66 19.98
C GLN A 301 1.67 -8.06 20.57
N THR A 302 1.54 -8.16 21.89
CA THR A 302 1.66 -9.43 22.62
C THR A 302 0.49 -10.40 22.40
N ASN A 303 -0.67 -9.89 21.98
CA ASN A 303 -1.93 -10.64 21.87
C ASN A 303 -2.18 -11.30 20.48
N LYS A 304 -1.16 -11.53 19.69
CA LYS A 304 -1.21 -12.10 18.32
C LYS A 304 -1.84 -11.21 17.26
N LEU A 305 -2.60 -10.16 17.62
CA LEU A 305 -3.09 -9.14 16.69
C LEU A 305 -2.06 -8.04 16.57
N TYR A 306 -1.91 -7.50 15.36
CA TYR A 306 -1.06 -6.33 15.16
C TYR A 306 -1.85 -5.05 15.44
N TYR A 307 -1.18 -4.05 16.00
CA TYR A 307 -1.84 -2.79 16.33
C TYR A 307 -2.53 -2.15 15.13
N SER A 308 -1.88 -2.18 13.97
CA SER A 308 -2.46 -1.69 12.72
C SER A 308 -3.75 -2.41 12.33
N GLU A 309 -3.84 -3.73 12.53
CA GLU A 309 -5.03 -4.53 12.24
C GLU A 309 -6.19 -4.14 13.15
N MET A 310 -5.92 -4.05 14.46
CA MET A 310 -6.90 -3.63 15.45
C MET A 310 -7.33 -2.17 15.23
N ARG A 311 -6.36 -1.29 14.95
CA ARG A 311 -6.62 0.14 14.79
C ARG A 311 -7.45 0.45 13.56
N THR A 312 -7.20 -0.28 12.47
CA THR A 312 -8.07 -0.24 11.28
C THR A 312 -9.52 -0.57 11.66
N LEU A 313 -9.74 -1.69 12.34
CA LEU A 313 -11.08 -2.09 12.74
C LEU A 313 -11.75 -1.06 13.68
N GLN A 314 -11.02 -0.50 14.64
CA GLN A 314 -11.53 0.56 15.52
C GLN A 314 -11.97 1.79 14.72
N PHE A 315 -11.16 2.21 13.74
CA PHE A 315 -11.50 3.32 12.88
C PHE A 315 -12.76 3.07 12.05
N LEU A 316 -12.89 1.88 11.47
CA LEU A 316 -14.09 1.50 10.70
C LEU A 316 -15.35 1.54 11.58
N ASN A 317 -15.25 1.15 12.83
CA ASN A 317 -16.36 1.14 13.80
C ASN A 317 -16.56 2.48 14.53
N ASN A 318 -15.92 3.58 14.11
CA ASN A 318 -15.96 4.90 14.78
C ASN A 318 -15.45 4.92 16.23
N ASN A 319 -14.57 4.00 16.59
CA ASN A 319 -14.03 3.82 17.96
C ASN A 319 -12.58 4.30 18.10
N LEU A 320 -12.24 5.43 17.48
CA LEU A 320 -10.87 6.00 17.57
C LEU A 320 -10.62 6.80 18.84
N LEU A 321 -11.66 7.26 19.50
CA LEU A 321 -11.61 8.13 20.69
C LEU A 321 -11.80 7.31 21.95
#